data_cd9b0a49ce7bada14ae071c88db5c4bc
#
_entry.id   cd9b0a49ce7bada14ae071c88db5c4bc
#
_cell.length_a   1.000
_cell.length_b   1.000
_cell.length_c   1.000
_cell.angle_alpha   90.00
_cell.angle_beta   90.00
_cell.angle_gamma   90.00
#
_symmetry.space_group_name_H-M   'P 1'
#
loop_
_entity.id
_entity.type
_entity.pdbx_description
1 polymer ?
#
loop_
_entity_poly.entity_id
_entity_poly.type
_entity_poly.pdbx_seq_one_letter_code
_entity_poly.pdbx_strand_id
1 'polypeptide(L)'
;MTDEEKRAKRRATHIAESKVKYEQSKLDWKNLYESKKDCEFLDEDGYPTDDALHLIEEWHFSYAKAFFDFIKSIWHLSSWGWNECDGGVDYWTQEQLPETTKRFHISTAGWSGNESIIKSMKKNEMMWFLNWVQSRRGGHYIFELKEFDDE
;
A
#
# COMPACT_ATOMS: atom_id res chain seq x y z
N MET A 1 2.17 -38.72 24.59
CA MET A 1 2.00 -37.28 24.30
C MET A 1 0.63 -36.81 24.78
N THR A 2 0.61 -35.81 25.63
CA THR A 2 -0.63 -35.21 26.13
C THR A 2 -1.32 -34.40 25.07
N ASP A 3 -2.61 -34.06 25.30
CA ASP A 3 -3.37 -33.20 24.39
C ASP A 3 -2.75 -31.81 24.30
N GLU A 4 -2.23 -31.31 25.42
CA GLU A 4 -1.54 -30.01 25.48
C GLU A 4 -0.28 -30.00 24.62
N GLU A 5 0.53 -31.07 24.72
CA GLU A 5 1.73 -31.25 23.91
C GLU A 5 1.41 -31.32 22.42
N LYS A 6 0.34 -32.02 22.06
CA LYS A 6 -0.15 -32.13 20.68
C LYS A 6 -0.58 -30.75 20.14
N ARG A 7 -1.29 -29.96 20.97
CA ARG A 7 -1.71 -28.61 20.59
C ARG A 7 -0.51 -27.69 20.39
N ALA A 8 0.47 -27.76 21.28
CA ALA A 8 1.69 -26.96 21.18
C ALA A 8 2.47 -27.29 19.89
N LYS A 9 2.57 -28.57 19.55
CA LYS A 9 3.22 -29.01 18.32
C LYS A 9 2.48 -28.52 17.08
N ARG A 10 1.14 -28.59 17.07
CA ARG A 10 0.35 -28.08 15.95
C ARG A 10 0.49 -26.57 15.77
N ARG A 11 0.52 -25.82 16.87
CA ARG A 11 0.73 -24.37 16.82
C ARG A 11 2.12 -24.04 16.25
N ALA A 12 3.15 -24.74 16.70
CA ALA A 12 4.51 -24.54 16.20
C ALA A 12 4.62 -24.84 14.70
N THR A 13 3.98 -25.92 14.24
CA THR A 13 3.93 -26.29 12.83
C THR A 13 3.21 -25.24 12.01
N HIS A 14 2.06 -24.75 12.50
CA HIS A 14 1.28 -23.70 11.83
C HIS A 14 2.08 -22.41 11.71
N ILE A 15 2.77 -21.99 12.76
CA ILE A 15 3.60 -20.79 12.76
C ILE A 15 4.72 -20.93 11.72
N ALA A 16 5.40 -22.09 11.69
CA ALA A 16 6.46 -22.35 10.73
C ALA A 16 5.95 -22.31 9.29
N GLU A 17 4.80 -22.92 9.01
CA GLU A 17 4.19 -22.91 7.69
C GLU A 17 3.76 -21.49 7.27
N SER A 18 3.21 -20.71 8.19
CA SER A 18 2.81 -19.32 7.94
C SER A 18 4.03 -18.45 7.61
N LYS A 19 5.14 -18.67 8.30
CA LYS A 19 6.39 -17.96 8.05
C LYS A 19 6.93 -18.27 6.65
N VAL A 20 6.91 -19.54 6.24
CA VAL A 20 7.33 -19.96 4.91
C VAL A 20 6.46 -19.30 3.83
N LYS A 21 5.15 -19.30 4.01
CA LYS A 21 4.21 -18.65 3.08
C LYS A 21 4.45 -17.15 2.98
N TYR A 22 4.73 -16.51 4.10
CA TYR A 22 5.02 -15.07 4.14
C TYR A 22 6.29 -14.76 3.35
N GLU A 23 7.37 -15.50 3.60
CA GLU A 23 8.63 -15.32 2.88
C GLU A 23 8.47 -15.61 1.39
N GLN A 24 7.69 -16.62 1.03
CA GLN A 24 7.41 -16.94 -0.36
C GLN A 24 6.60 -15.82 -1.04
N SER A 25 5.61 -15.25 -0.35
CA SER A 25 4.82 -14.15 -0.90
C SER A 25 5.68 -12.90 -1.16
N LYS A 26 6.65 -12.62 -0.29
CA LYS A 26 7.60 -11.52 -0.51
C LYS A 26 8.46 -11.78 -1.74
N LEU A 27 8.94 -13.01 -1.89
CA LEU A 27 9.76 -13.39 -3.04
C LEU A 27 8.96 -13.31 -4.34
N ASP A 28 7.73 -13.81 -4.32
CA ASP A 28 6.84 -13.74 -5.49
C ASP A 28 6.61 -12.29 -5.91
N TRP A 29 6.40 -11.40 -4.96
CA TRP A 29 6.27 -9.96 -5.23
C TRP A 29 7.56 -9.38 -5.84
N LYS A 30 8.71 -9.69 -5.26
CA LYS A 30 9.99 -9.21 -5.78
C LYS A 30 10.23 -9.66 -7.21
N ASN A 31 9.88 -10.91 -7.53
CA ASN A 31 10.00 -11.45 -8.87
C ASN A 31 9.05 -10.76 -9.85
N LEU A 32 7.82 -10.50 -9.44
CA LEU A 32 6.86 -9.77 -10.26
C LEU A 32 7.35 -8.35 -10.55
N TYR A 33 7.77 -7.63 -9.51
CA TYR A 33 8.29 -6.28 -9.64
C TYR A 33 9.49 -6.24 -10.59
N GLU A 34 10.43 -7.16 -10.41
CA GLU A 34 11.61 -7.24 -11.26
C GLU A 34 11.25 -7.47 -12.73
N SER A 35 10.19 -8.25 -13.00
CA SER A 35 9.73 -8.52 -14.35
C SER A 35 9.06 -7.31 -15.01
N LYS A 36 8.56 -6.35 -14.23
CA LYS A 36 7.77 -5.22 -14.73
C LYS A 36 8.40 -3.85 -14.50
N LYS A 37 9.50 -3.75 -13.76
CA LYS A 37 10.09 -2.45 -13.38
C LYS A 37 10.48 -1.55 -14.56
N ASP A 38 10.74 -2.15 -15.72
CA ASP A 38 11.15 -1.41 -16.93
C ASP A 38 9.98 -1.15 -17.88
N CYS A 39 8.77 -1.56 -17.53
CA CYS A 39 7.57 -1.28 -18.30
C CYS A 39 7.18 0.20 -18.19
N GLU A 40 6.44 0.69 -19.17
CA GLU A 40 5.83 2.01 -19.07
C GLU A 40 4.64 1.94 -18.10
N PHE A 41 4.57 2.88 -17.18
CA PHE A 41 3.50 2.93 -16.17
C PHE A 41 2.44 3.98 -16.47
N LEU A 42 2.72 4.90 -17.38
CA LEU A 42 1.76 5.87 -17.88
C LEU A 42 1.72 5.81 -19.40
N ASP A 43 0.53 5.95 -19.98
CA ASP A 43 0.38 6.02 -21.43
C ASP A 43 0.61 7.45 -21.94
N GLU A 44 0.42 7.67 -23.24
CA GLU A 44 0.63 8.98 -23.87
C GLU A 44 -0.25 10.08 -23.28
N ASP A 45 -1.42 9.73 -22.79
CA ASP A 45 -2.39 10.66 -22.21
C ASP A 45 -2.25 10.80 -20.69
N GLY A 46 -1.26 10.13 -20.09
CA GLY A 46 -1.00 10.18 -18.65
C GLY A 46 -1.84 9.22 -17.83
N TYR A 47 -2.58 8.31 -18.45
CA TYR A 47 -3.34 7.29 -17.73
C TYR A 47 -2.44 6.16 -17.28
N PRO A 48 -2.71 5.55 -16.11
CA PRO A 48 -1.95 4.39 -15.67
C PRO A 48 -2.15 3.22 -16.63
N THR A 49 -1.06 2.54 -16.96
CA THR A 49 -1.11 1.35 -17.81
C THR A 49 -1.61 0.15 -17.04
N ASP A 50 -1.98 -0.92 -17.75
CA ASP A 50 -2.36 -2.18 -17.12
C ASP A 50 -1.23 -2.76 -16.28
N ASP A 51 0.02 -2.60 -16.71
CA ASP A 51 1.19 -3.02 -15.93
C ASP A 51 1.30 -2.27 -14.61
N ALA A 52 1.05 -0.96 -14.61
CA ALA A 52 1.04 -0.17 -13.39
C ALA A 52 -0.07 -0.61 -12.44
N LEU A 53 -1.28 -0.77 -12.96
CA LEU A 53 -2.43 -1.18 -12.15
C LEU A 53 -2.23 -2.59 -11.57
N HIS A 54 -1.66 -3.51 -12.35
CA HIS A 54 -1.36 -4.85 -11.87
C HIS A 54 -0.34 -4.84 -10.73
N LEU A 55 0.72 -4.05 -10.84
CA LEU A 55 1.68 -3.91 -9.75
C LEU A 55 1.01 -3.39 -8.47
N ILE A 56 0.14 -2.39 -8.59
CA ILE A 56 -0.60 -1.85 -7.44
C ILE A 56 -1.42 -2.95 -6.78
N GLU A 57 -2.15 -3.74 -7.57
CA GLU A 57 -3.04 -4.78 -7.06
C GLU A 57 -2.29 -5.92 -6.37
N GLU A 58 -1.07 -6.23 -6.82
CA GLU A 58 -0.26 -7.33 -6.30
C GLU A 58 0.84 -6.89 -5.34
N TRP A 59 0.99 -5.60 -5.08
CA TRP A 59 2.06 -5.08 -4.23
C TRP A 59 2.01 -5.68 -2.84
N HIS A 60 3.15 -6.21 -2.37
CA HIS A 60 3.19 -6.85 -1.06
C HIS A 60 3.12 -5.80 0.05
N PHE A 61 2.30 -6.06 1.05
CA PHE A 61 2.02 -5.11 2.13
C PHE A 61 3.26 -4.78 2.98
N SER A 62 4.30 -5.61 2.96
CA SER A 62 5.55 -5.34 3.67
C SER A 62 6.32 -4.16 3.07
N TYR A 63 6.01 -3.76 1.85
CA TYR A 63 6.72 -2.70 1.13
C TYR A 63 5.85 -1.48 0.92
N ALA A 64 5.18 -1.02 1.97
CA ALA A 64 4.21 0.06 1.90
C ALA A 64 4.85 1.41 1.52
N LYS A 65 6.05 1.70 2.01
CA LYS A 65 6.73 2.96 1.64
C LYS A 65 6.99 3.04 0.15
N ALA A 66 7.57 2.00 -0.42
CA ALA A 66 7.83 1.91 -1.85
C ALA A 66 6.51 1.95 -2.66
N PHE A 67 5.45 1.35 -2.13
CA PHE A 67 4.12 1.38 -2.71
C PHE A 67 3.62 2.82 -2.87
N PHE A 68 3.65 3.61 -1.80
CA PHE A 68 3.19 5.00 -1.85
C PHE A 68 4.10 5.88 -2.70
N ASP A 69 5.41 5.63 -2.71
CA ASP A 69 6.33 6.32 -3.61
C ASP A 69 5.98 6.02 -5.08
N PHE A 70 5.66 4.77 -5.40
CA PHE A 70 5.22 4.38 -6.73
C PHE A 70 3.92 5.06 -7.13
N ILE A 71 2.90 5.04 -6.25
CA ILE A 71 1.60 5.68 -6.49
C ILE A 71 1.82 7.18 -6.77
N LYS A 72 2.63 7.84 -5.96
CA LYS A 72 2.93 9.27 -6.15
C LYS A 72 3.55 9.54 -7.51
N SER A 73 4.45 8.65 -7.97
CA SER A 73 5.14 8.82 -9.24
C SER A 73 4.21 8.80 -10.46
N ILE A 74 3.07 8.14 -10.34
CA ILE A 74 2.07 8.04 -11.43
C ILE A 74 0.81 8.84 -11.16
N TRP A 75 0.75 9.57 -10.04
CA TRP A 75 -0.43 10.35 -9.65
C TRP A 75 -0.51 11.65 -10.46
N HIS A 76 -1.61 11.83 -11.15
CA HIS A 76 -1.84 13.04 -11.94
C HIS A 76 -2.08 14.23 -11.01
N LEU A 77 -1.43 15.36 -11.28
CA LEU A 77 -1.48 16.57 -10.45
C LEU A 77 -1.00 16.32 -9.02
N SER A 78 0.09 15.56 -8.85
CA SER A 78 0.65 15.28 -7.53
C SER A 78 1.08 16.55 -6.80
N SER A 79 1.48 17.59 -7.51
CA SER A 79 1.84 18.88 -6.90
C SER A 79 0.67 19.54 -6.16
N TRP A 80 -0.56 19.19 -6.51
CA TRP A 80 -1.79 19.73 -5.91
C TRP A 80 -2.55 18.68 -5.09
N GLY A 81 -2.69 17.49 -5.63
CA GLY A 81 -3.53 16.43 -5.05
C GLY A 81 -2.80 15.43 -4.19
N TRP A 82 -1.55 15.68 -3.84
CA TRP A 82 -0.77 14.78 -2.98
C TRP A 82 -0.08 15.59 -1.91
N ASN A 83 -0.53 15.43 -0.66
CA ASN A 83 0.01 16.17 0.49
C ASN A 83 0.45 15.19 1.56
N GLU A 84 1.60 15.44 2.17
CA GLU A 84 2.17 14.57 3.19
C GLU A 84 2.28 15.31 4.52
N CYS A 85 1.97 14.60 5.61
CA CYS A 85 2.10 15.09 6.97
C CYS A 85 3.03 14.14 7.73
N ASP A 86 4.20 14.64 8.14
CA ASP A 86 5.22 13.86 8.85
C ASP A 86 5.16 14.18 10.34
N GLY A 87 4.34 13.42 11.08
CA GLY A 87 4.13 13.65 12.49
C GLY A 87 3.40 14.98 12.78
N GLY A 88 3.29 15.33 14.04
CA GLY A 88 2.64 16.58 14.45
C GLY A 88 1.13 16.53 14.29
N VAL A 89 0.52 17.69 14.12
CA VAL A 89 -0.94 17.81 14.00
C VAL A 89 -1.38 17.57 12.56
N ASP A 90 -2.29 16.63 12.37
CA ASP A 90 -3.01 16.46 11.12
C ASP A 90 -4.22 17.41 11.16
N TYR A 91 -4.13 18.53 10.45
CA TYR A 91 -5.18 19.55 10.48
C TYR A 91 -6.50 19.10 9.85
N TRP A 92 -6.49 18.06 9.02
CA TRP A 92 -7.71 17.53 8.43
C TRP A 92 -8.54 16.73 9.44
N THR A 93 -7.87 15.97 10.31
CA THR A 93 -8.53 15.13 11.30
C THR A 93 -8.45 15.67 12.72
N GLN A 94 -7.64 16.69 12.95
CA GLN A 94 -7.35 17.27 14.25
C GLN A 94 -6.63 16.30 15.19
N GLU A 95 -5.98 15.28 14.64
CA GLU A 95 -5.24 14.31 15.43
C GLU A 95 -3.78 14.72 15.60
N GLN A 96 -3.23 14.42 16.77
CA GLN A 96 -1.79 14.55 17.03
C GLN A 96 -1.12 13.25 16.67
N LEU A 97 -0.20 13.26 15.70
CA LEU A 97 0.48 12.08 15.20
C LEU A 97 1.87 11.92 15.83
N PRO A 98 2.30 10.67 16.12
CA PRO A 98 3.69 10.40 16.49
C PRO A 98 4.65 10.85 15.39
N GLU A 99 5.87 11.21 15.77
CA GLU A 99 6.90 11.68 14.83
C GLU A 99 7.26 10.63 13.76
N THR A 100 7.05 9.36 14.08
CA THR A 100 7.37 8.24 13.20
C THR A 100 6.24 7.90 12.23
N THR A 101 5.14 8.63 12.27
CA THR A 101 3.97 8.39 11.44
C THR A 101 3.90 9.40 10.31
N LYS A 102 3.74 8.92 9.09
CA LYS A 102 3.50 9.74 7.90
C LYS A 102 2.08 9.53 7.44
N ARG A 103 1.37 10.61 7.12
CA ARG A 103 0.06 10.55 6.47
C ARG A 103 0.11 11.12 5.08
N PHE A 104 -0.63 10.48 4.20
CA PHE A 104 -0.81 10.93 2.83
C PHE A 104 -2.26 11.39 2.67
N HIS A 105 -2.44 12.64 2.27
CA HIS A 105 -3.74 13.18 1.89
C HIS A 105 -3.76 13.33 0.39
N ILE A 106 -4.53 12.46 -0.28
CA ILE A 106 -4.52 12.43 -1.73
C ILE A 106 -5.92 12.68 -2.29
N SER A 107 -5.98 13.47 -3.35
CA SER A 107 -7.22 13.83 -4.02
C SER A 107 -7.15 13.44 -5.48
N THR A 108 -8.20 12.79 -5.97
CA THR A 108 -8.28 12.34 -7.37
C THR A 108 -8.50 13.50 -8.33
N ALA A 109 -8.95 14.65 -7.83
CA ALA A 109 -9.32 15.80 -8.64
C ALA A 109 -10.42 15.47 -9.68
N GLY A 110 -11.17 14.38 -9.46
CA GLY A 110 -12.18 13.91 -10.39
C GLY A 110 -11.63 13.29 -11.67
N TRP A 111 -10.31 13.13 -11.76
CA TRP A 111 -9.68 12.58 -12.96
C TRP A 111 -9.78 11.05 -12.99
N SER A 112 -10.27 10.51 -14.10
CA SER A 112 -10.55 9.08 -14.22
C SER A 112 -9.32 8.18 -14.06
N GLY A 113 -8.13 8.66 -14.45
CA GLY A 113 -6.89 7.92 -14.26
C GLY A 113 -6.55 7.73 -12.78
N ASN A 114 -6.69 8.80 -11.98
CA ASN A 114 -6.48 8.71 -10.54
C ASN A 114 -7.55 7.85 -9.87
N GLU A 115 -8.78 7.91 -10.35
CA GLU A 115 -9.86 7.03 -9.87
C GLU A 115 -9.54 5.57 -10.14
N SER A 116 -8.93 5.25 -11.29
CA SER A 116 -8.50 3.90 -11.63
C SER A 116 -7.39 3.41 -10.68
N ILE A 117 -6.48 4.29 -10.29
CA ILE A 117 -5.43 3.97 -9.31
C ILE A 117 -6.07 3.61 -7.97
N ILE A 118 -7.01 4.42 -7.48
CA ILE A 118 -7.72 4.13 -6.23
C ILE A 118 -8.45 2.79 -6.31
N LYS A 119 -9.08 2.50 -7.43
CA LYS A 119 -9.79 1.22 -7.63
C LYS A 119 -8.82 0.03 -7.52
N SER A 120 -7.65 0.12 -8.11
CA SER A 120 -6.62 -0.92 -8.01
C SER A 120 -6.05 -1.02 -6.60
N MET A 121 -5.88 0.10 -5.90
CA MET A 121 -5.47 0.10 -4.50
C MET A 121 -6.47 -0.65 -3.62
N LYS A 122 -7.77 -0.47 -3.86
CA LYS A 122 -8.83 -1.18 -3.13
C LYS A 122 -8.80 -2.68 -3.39
N LYS A 123 -8.39 -3.12 -4.57
CA LYS A 123 -8.25 -4.54 -4.89
C LYS A 123 -7.11 -5.18 -4.12
N ASN A 124 -6.12 -4.41 -3.72
CA ASN A 124 -5.05 -4.87 -2.83
C ASN A 124 -5.55 -4.76 -1.38
N GLU A 125 -6.36 -5.71 -0.98
CA GLU A 125 -7.11 -5.67 0.27
C GLU A 125 -6.23 -5.51 1.50
N MET A 126 -5.12 -6.24 1.58
CA MET A 126 -4.24 -6.19 2.75
C MET A 126 -3.55 -4.83 2.86
N MET A 127 -3.02 -4.31 1.75
CA MET A 127 -2.39 -2.99 1.73
C MET A 127 -3.39 -1.90 2.08
N TRP A 128 -4.58 -1.97 1.53
CA TRP A 128 -5.66 -1.03 1.83
C TRP A 128 -6.03 -1.07 3.31
N PHE A 129 -6.29 -2.28 3.84
CA PHE A 129 -6.69 -2.47 5.23
C PHE A 129 -5.65 -1.93 6.22
N LEU A 130 -4.37 -2.17 5.95
CA LEU A 130 -3.30 -1.78 6.87
C LEU A 130 -2.99 -0.28 6.86
N ASN A 131 -3.25 0.40 5.75
CA ASN A 131 -2.79 1.79 5.59
C ASN A 131 -3.91 2.81 5.42
N TRP A 132 -5.12 2.39 5.07
CA TRP A 132 -6.25 3.30 4.90
C TRP A 132 -6.73 3.84 6.25
N VAL A 133 -6.93 5.14 6.31
CA VAL A 133 -7.46 5.83 7.49
C VAL A 133 -8.89 6.28 7.25
N GLN A 134 -9.14 6.97 6.15
CA GLN A 134 -10.42 7.60 5.91
C GLN A 134 -10.59 7.92 4.43
N SER A 135 -11.85 7.81 3.96
CA SER A 135 -12.27 8.33 2.66
C SER A 135 -13.23 9.47 2.91
N ARG A 136 -13.07 10.55 2.15
CA ARG A 136 -13.92 11.72 2.25
C ARG A 136 -14.60 11.98 0.93
N ARG A 137 -15.73 12.66 1.02
CA ARG A 137 -16.53 13.10 -0.13
C ARG A 137 -15.66 13.92 -1.10
N GLY A 138 -15.83 13.69 -2.39
CA GLY A 138 -15.10 14.41 -3.42
C GLY A 138 -13.79 13.79 -3.84
N GLY A 139 -13.57 12.50 -3.55
CA GLY A 139 -12.38 11.78 -3.99
C GLY A 139 -11.12 12.05 -3.17
N HIS A 140 -11.30 12.38 -1.89
CA HIS A 140 -10.19 12.61 -0.98
C HIS A 140 -9.98 11.38 -0.09
N TYR A 141 -8.73 10.92 0.00
CA TYR A 141 -8.36 9.72 0.77
C TYR A 141 -7.18 10.01 1.68
N ILE A 142 -7.22 9.44 2.86
CA ILE A 142 -6.15 9.58 3.85
C ILE A 142 -5.56 8.19 4.12
N PHE A 143 -4.26 8.06 3.94
CA PHE A 143 -3.50 6.84 4.25
C PHE A 143 -2.44 7.14 5.28
N GLU A 144 -2.05 6.11 6.03
CA GLU A 144 -1.05 6.26 7.08
C GLU A 144 0.03 5.20 6.93
N LEU A 145 1.27 5.63 7.07
CA LEU A 145 2.45 4.78 7.04
C LEU A 145 3.18 4.92 8.37
N LYS A 146 3.45 3.79 9.01
CA LYS A 146 4.21 3.74 10.26
C LYS A 146 5.66 3.33 9.98
N GLU A 147 6.53 3.50 10.99
CA GLU A 147 7.98 3.43 10.83
C GLU A 147 8.58 2.07 10.46
N PHE A 148 7.85 0.99 10.57
CA PHE A 148 8.38 -0.36 10.39
C PHE A 148 8.13 -0.93 9.02
N ASP A 149 8.36 -0.11 8.01
CA ASP A 149 8.31 -0.56 6.64
C ASP A 149 9.57 -1.35 6.33
N ASP A 150 9.41 -2.55 5.84
CA ASP A 150 10.47 -3.54 5.67
C ASP A 150 11.12 -3.42 4.28
N GLU A 151 11.79 -2.34 4.06
CA GLU A 151 12.46 -2.11 2.76
C GLU A 151 13.90 -2.61 2.70
#